data_f0e14ff11d12d10d061c9a64a09ac057
#
_entry.id   f0e14ff11d12d10d061c9a64a09ac057
#
_cell.length_a   1.000
_cell.length_b   1.000
_cell.length_c   1.000
_cell.angle_alpha   90.00
_cell.angle_beta   90.00
_cell.angle_gamma   90.00
#
_symmetry.space_group_name_H-M   'P 1'
#
loop_
_entity.id
_entity.type
_entity.pdbx_description
1 polymer ?
#
loop_
_entity_poly.entity_id
_entity_poly.type
_entity_poly.pdbx_seq_one_letter_code
_entity_poly.pdbx_strand_id
1 'polypeptide(L)'
;METLEELRVRLDEIDDQIVNLYEQRMEICAHVGEYKIQTGKKVLDRQREKEKLENVAGKASNPFNKKGVTELYEQLMSMSRKLQYEQLVKAGALGRLPFIQVDSLDADQARVVFPGTEGAYSEAAMKRYFGENCNSFYVRTFREAMEAIEDGAADFAVLPIENSTAGAVDEMYDLLVEFENYIVGETVIPIRHTLSGLPGASLKDVKTVYSKGVALMQTSRFLDSHSNWPVSYTHLRAHETPEHL
;
A
#
# COMPACT_ATOMS: atom_id res chain seq x y z
N MET A 1 5.38 -38.50 18.84
CA MET A 1 5.43 -37.03 18.55
C MET A 1 6.27 -36.90 17.29
N GLU A 2 5.76 -36.32 16.24
CA GLU A 2 6.51 -36.10 14.99
C GLU A 2 7.76 -35.26 15.28
N THR A 3 8.85 -35.58 14.62
CA THR A 3 10.10 -34.82 14.71
C THR A 3 9.99 -33.53 13.89
N LEU A 4 10.85 -32.55 14.20
CA LEU A 4 10.88 -31.29 13.42
C LEU A 4 11.25 -31.56 11.94
N GLU A 5 12.09 -32.55 11.69
CA GLU A 5 12.49 -33.00 10.35
C GLU A 5 11.28 -33.53 9.56
N GLU A 6 10.50 -34.42 10.14
CA GLU A 6 9.28 -34.92 9.51
C GLU A 6 8.25 -33.83 9.21
N LEU A 7 8.11 -32.87 10.12
CA LEU A 7 7.22 -31.72 9.89
C LEU A 7 7.70 -30.80 8.75
N ARG A 8 9.00 -30.61 8.61
CA ARG A 8 9.58 -29.84 7.50
C ARG A 8 9.35 -30.52 6.15
N VAL A 9 9.59 -31.83 6.05
CA VAL A 9 9.32 -32.58 4.81
C VAL A 9 7.85 -32.42 4.40
N ARG A 10 6.92 -32.51 5.34
CA ARG A 10 5.49 -32.33 5.04
C ARG A 10 5.14 -30.89 4.64
N LEU A 11 5.86 -29.88 5.16
CA LEU A 11 5.70 -28.51 4.71
C LEU A 11 6.19 -28.34 3.29
N ASP A 12 7.37 -28.89 2.95
CA ASP A 12 7.94 -28.83 1.60
C ASP A 12 6.98 -29.47 0.56
N GLU A 13 6.36 -30.60 0.89
CA GLU A 13 5.35 -31.24 0.03
C GLU A 13 4.11 -30.37 -0.19
N ILE A 14 3.69 -29.58 0.80
CA ILE A 14 2.59 -28.64 0.69
C ILE A 14 3.01 -27.41 -0.14
N ASP A 15 4.21 -26.92 0.05
CA ASP A 15 4.75 -25.78 -0.69
C ASP A 15 4.87 -26.09 -2.18
N ASP A 16 5.29 -27.29 -2.55
CA ASP A 16 5.29 -27.78 -3.94
C ASP A 16 3.88 -27.77 -4.56
N GLN A 17 2.87 -28.16 -3.78
CA GLN A 17 1.47 -28.09 -4.23
C GLN A 17 1.00 -26.65 -4.41
N ILE A 18 1.39 -25.74 -3.50
CA ILE A 18 1.07 -24.30 -3.59
C ILE A 18 1.67 -23.69 -4.85
N VAL A 19 2.95 -23.99 -5.15
CA VAL A 19 3.61 -23.51 -6.38
C VAL A 19 2.86 -24.01 -7.62
N ASN A 20 2.56 -25.29 -7.70
CA ASN A 20 1.84 -25.87 -8.84
C ASN A 20 0.43 -25.24 -9.01
N LEU A 21 -0.32 -25.08 -7.93
CA LEU A 21 -1.64 -24.43 -7.98
C LEU A 21 -1.55 -22.94 -8.34
N TYR A 22 -0.51 -22.26 -7.92
CA TYR A 22 -0.26 -20.87 -8.30
C TYR A 22 -0.01 -20.75 -9.81
N GLU A 23 0.86 -21.60 -10.37
CA GLU A 23 1.15 -21.61 -11.82
C GLU A 23 -0.09 -21.88 -12.65
N GLN A 24 -0.86 -22.92 -12.31
CA GLN A 24 -2.14 -23.23 -12.97
C GLN A 24 -3.12 -22.06 -12.89
N ARG A 25 -3.18 -21.40 -11.74
CA ARG A 25 -4.03 -20.22 -11.57
C ARG A 25 -3.58 -19.07 -12.46
N MET A 26 -2.28 -18.82 -12.60
CA MET A 26 -1.74 -17.74 -13.44
C MET A 26 -1.96 -18.04 -14.92
N GLU A 27 -1.86 -19.28 -15.36
CA GLU A 27 -2.21 -19.69 -16.73
C GLU A 27 -3.68 -19.37 -17.07
N ILE A 28 -4.60 -19.71 -16.18
CA ILE A 28 -6.02 -19.33 -16.35
C ILE A 28 -6.20 -17.81 -16.36
N CYS A 29 -5.48 -17.07 -15.51
CA CYS A 29 -5.52 -15.62 -15.48
C CYS A 29 -4.99 -14.98 -16.77
N ALA A 30 -4.00 -15.61 -17.44
CA ALA A 30 -3.53 -15.18 -18.75
C ALA A 30 -4.64 -15.30 -19.81
N HIS A 31 -5.36 -16.42 -19.85
CA HIS A 31 -6.52 -16.60 -20.74
C HIS A 31 -7.65 -15.61 -20.46
N VAL A 32 -7.89 -15.27 -19.19
CA VAL A 32 -8.83 -14.20 -18.82
C VAL A 32 -8.37 -12.86 -19.38
N GLY A 33 -7.08 -12.56 -19.33
CA GLY A 33 -6.49 -11.37 -19.91
C GLY A 33 -6.71 -11.29 -21.44
N GLU A 34 -6.44 -12.37 -22.17
CA GLU A 34 -6.71 -12.47 -23.60
C GLU A 34 -8.20 -12.22 -23.94
N TYR A 35 -9.10 -12.84 -23.18
CA TYR A 35 -10.54 -12.61 -23.34
C TYR A 35 -10.92 -11.14 -23.13
N LYS A 36 -10.36 -10.48 -22.10
CA LYS A 36 -10.62 -9.06 -21.82
C LYS A 36 -10.08 -8.16 -22.94
N ILE A 37 -8.89 -8.44 -23.47
CA ILE A 37 -8.33 -7.74 -24.63
C ILE A 37 -9.28 -7.83 -25.84
N GLN A 38 -9.77 -9.01 -26.15
CA GLN A 38 -10.68 -9.24 -27.28
C GLN A 38 -12.05 -8.57 -27.10
N THR A 39 -12.54 -8.48 -25.87
CA THR A 39 -13.90 -7.98 -25.57
C THR A 39 -13.92 -6.54 -25.08
N GLY A 40 -12.78 -5.88 -24.86
CA GLY A 40 -12.69 -4.53 -24.33
C GLY A 40 -13.09 -4.41 -22.87
N LYS A 41 -13.16 -5.53 -22.13
CA LYS A 41 -13.50 -5.50 -20.69
C LYS A 41 -12.31 -5.00 -19.87
N LYS A 42 -12.59 -4.19 -18.85
CA LYS A 42 -11.57 -3.71 -17.90
C LYS A 42 -10.90 -4.88 -17.17
N VAL A 43 -9.61 -4.74 -16.88
CA VAL A 43 -8.85 -5.74 -16.10
C VAL A 43 -9.42 -5.82 -14.68
N LEU A 44 -9.59 -4.68 -14.02
CA LEU A 44 -10.17 -4.62 -12.68
C LEU A 44 -11.69 -4.85 -12.73
N ASP A 45 -12.14 -5.80 -11.92
CA ASP A 45 -13.54 -6.07 -11.62
C ASP A 45 -13.72 -6.10 -10.09
N ARG A 46 -13.97 -4.92 -9.51
CA ARG A 46 -14.06 -4.71 -8.06
C ARG A 46 -15.11 -5.58 -7.40
N GLN A 47 -16.28 -5.69 -8.06
CA GLN A 47 -17.37 -6.50 -7.51
C GLN A 47 -16.96 -7.97 -7.43
N ARG A 48 -16.35 -8.49 -8.50
CA ARG A 48 -15.85 -9.86 -8.56
C ARG A 48 -14.75 -10.14 -7.55
N GLU A 49 -13.84 -9.21 -7.34
CA GLU A 49 -12.76 -9.35 -6.35
C GLU A 49 -13.31 -9.38 -4.93
N LYS A 50 -14.24 -8.49 -4.59
CA LYS A 50 -14.92 -8.48 -3.28
C LYS A 50 -15.63 -9.80 -3.01
N GLU A 51 -16.44 -10.28 -3.95
CA GLU A 51 -17.12 -11.57 -3.83
C GLU A 51 -16.13 -12.74 -3.65
N LYS A 52 -15.00 -12.68 -4.34
CA LYS A 52 -13.94 -13.69 -4.22
C LYS A 52 -13.33 -13.69 -2.82
N LEU A 53 -12.98 -12.52 -2.27
CA LEU A 53 -12.43 -12.40 -0.92
C LEU A 53 -13.40 -12.90 0.14
N GLU A 54 -14.67 -12.50 0.07
CA GLU A 54 -15.71 -12.99 0.98
C GLU A 54 -15.87 -14.52 0.91
N ASN A 55 -15.85 -15.09 -0.30
CA ASN A 55 -15.95 -16.53 -0.50
C ASN A 55 -14.78 -17.30 0.10
N VAL A 56 -13.52 -16.86 -0.15
CA VAL A 56 -12.34 -17.57 0.37
C VAL A 56 -12.21 -17.40 1.88
N ALA A 57 -12.52 -16.22 2.40
CA ALA A 57 -12.56 -15.96 3.83
C ALA A 57 -13.58 -16.84 4.56
N GLY A 58 -14.73 -17.12 3.91
CA GLY A 58 -15.77 -18.00 4.44
C GLY A 58 -15.41 -19.48 4.49
N LYS A 59 -14.36 -19.91 3.75
CA LYS A 59 -13.85 -21.29 3.76
C LYS A 59 -12.82 -21.57 4.86
N ALA A 60 -12.28 -20.53 5.46
CA ALA A 60 -11.26 -20.67 6.48
C ALA A 60 -11.83 -21.20 7.80
N SER A 61 -11.11 -22.10 8.47
CA SER A 61 -11.55 -22.85 9.64
C SER A 61 -11.55 -22.04 10.94
N ASN A 62 -10.80 -20.95 11.00
CA ASN A 62 -10.65 -20.12 12.21
C ASN A 62 -10.31 -18.66 11.86
N PRO A 63 -10.41 -17.71 12.79
CA PRO A 63 -10.14 -16.29 12.54
C PRO A 63 -8.72 -15.97 12.06
N PHE A 64 -7.71 -16.69 12.57
CA PHE A 64 -6.33 -16.51 12.15
C PHE A 64 -6.15 -16.90 10.67
N ASN A 65 -6.62 -18.10 10.29
CA ASN A 65 -6.56 -18.56 8.91
C ASN A 65 -7.41 -17.70 7.97
N LYS A 66 -8.57 -17.19 8.45
CA LYS A 66 -9.41 -16.29 7.69
C LYS A 66 -8.64 -15.04 7.26
N LYS A 67 -7.93 -14.40 8.19
CA LYS A 67 -7.11 -13.23 7.91
C LYS A 67 -5.99 -13.56 6.91
N GLY A 68 -5.20 -14.60 7.18
CA GLY A 68 -4.10 -15.01 6.31
C GLY A 68 -4.53 -15.38 4.89
N VAL A 69 -5.66 -16.09 4.73
CA VAL A 69 -6.20 -16.42 3.41
C VAL A 69 -6.69 -15.16 2.68
N THR A 70 -7.28 -14.20 3.37
CA THR A 70 -7.71 -12.94 2.75
C THR A 70 -6.51 -12.18 2.21
N GLU A 71 -5.48 -11.96 3.02
CA GLU A 71 -4.23 -11.28 2.61
C GLU A 71 -3.54 -12.02 1.44
N LEU A 72 -3.47 -13.35 1.48
CA LEU A 72 -2.92 -14.14 0.39
C LEU A 72 -3.69 -13.93 -0.92
N TYR A 73 -5.03 -13.93 -0.88
CA TYR A 73 -5.84 -13.79 -2.08
C TYR A 73 -5.81 -12.36 -2.63
N GLU A 74 -5.66 -11.33 -1.80
CA GLU A 74 -5.39 -9.96 -2.24
C GLU A 74 -4.11 -9.91 -3.09
N GLN A 75 -3.02 -10.54 -2.63
CA GLN A 75 -1.77 -10.64 -3.38
C GLN A 75 -1.93 -11.46 -4.66
N LEU A 76 -2.60 -12.60 -4.62
CA LEU A 76 -2.87 -13.41 -5.81
C LEU A 76 -3.68 -12.67 -6.87
N MET A 77 -4.63 -11.83 -6.48
CA MET A 77 -5.40 -11.00 -7.41
C MET A 77 -4.57 -9.85 -7.96
N SER A 78 -3.75 -9.21 -7.15
CA SER A 78 -2.79 -8.20 -7.59
C SER A 78 -1.84 -8.75 -8.66
N MET A 79 -1.21 -9.90 -8.42
CA MET A 79 -0.34 -10.55 -9.41
C MET A 79 -1.08 -10.92 -10.69
N SER A 80 -2.34 -11.34 -10.59
CA SER A 80 -3.16 -11.64 -11.76
C SER A 80 -3.47 -10.39 -12.59
N ARG A 81 -3.71 -9.25 -11.95
CA ARG A 81 -3.89 -7.97 -12.64
C ARG A 81 -2.61 -7.53 -13.35
N LYS A 82 -1.45 -7.62 -12.69
CA LYS A 82 -0.15 -7.32 -13.30
C LYS A 82 0.04 -8.10 -14.60
N LEU A 83 -0.19 -9.42 -14.57
CA LEU A 83 -0.09 -10.27 -15.75
C LEU A 83 -1.02 -9.81 -16.88
N GLN A 84 -2.28 -9.51 -16.58
CA GLN A 84 -3.26 -9.05 -17.56
C GLN A 84 -2.92 -7.67 -18.13
N TYR A 85 -2.40 -6.73 -17.32
CA TYR A 85 -1.95 -5.43 -17.79
C TYR A 85 -0.70 -5.55 -18.68
N GLU A 86 0.25 -6.43 -18.34
CA GLU A 86 1.39 -6.71 -19.23
C GLU A 86 0.94 -7.24 -20.60
N GLN A 87 -0.08 -8.09 -20.64
CA GLN A 87 -0.66 -8.59 -21.88
C GLN A 87 -1.31 -7.46 -22.67
N LEU A 88 -2.06 -6.56 -22.02
CA LEU A 88 -2.66 -5.37 -22.63
C LEU A 88 -1.60 -4.47 -23.27
N VAL A 89 -0.49 -4.22 -22.55
CA VAL A 89 0.64 -3.42 -23.06
C VAL A 89 1.25 -4.09 -24.29
N LYS A 90 1.55 -5.40 -24.22
CA LYS A 90 2.13 -6.17 -25.33
C LYS A 90 1.22 -6.21 -26.57
N ALA A 91 -0.09 -6.26 -26.34
CA ALA A 91 -1.09 -6.25 -27.41
C ALA A 91 -1.34 -4.84 -28.01
N GLY A 92 -0.75 -3.79 -27.45
CA GLY A 92 -1.05 -2.40 -27.83
C GLY A 92 -2.49 -1.97 -27.53
N ALA A 93 -3.18 -2.73 -26.68
CA ALA A 93 -4.60 -2.53 -26.35
C ALA A 93 -4.82 -1.46 -25.25
N LEU A 94 -3.76 -0.98 -24.62
CA LEU A 94 -3.78 0.29 -23.90
C LEU A 94 -3.88 1.39 -24.95
N GLY A 95 -5.09 1.82 -25.26
CA GLY A 95 -5.32 2.94 -26.16
C GLY A 95 -4.50 4.16 -25.69
N ARG A 96 -4.14 5.06 -26.62
CA ARG A 96 -3.61 6.36 -26.22
C ARG A 96 -4.75 7.08 -25.49
N LEU A 97 -4.59 7.21 -24.15
CA LEU A 97 -5.49 8.05 -23.39
C LEU A 97 -5.43 9.48 -23.94
N PRO A 98 -6.56 10.17 -24.08
CA PRO A 98 -6.57 11.54 -24.58
C PRO A 98 -5.81 12.41 -23.58
N PHE A 99 -4.58 12.75 -23.93
CA PHE A 99 -3.72 13.63 -23.14
C PHE A 99 -3.78 15.03 -23.73
N ILE A 100 -4.21 15.99 -22.92
CA ILE A 100 -4.17 17.40 -23.27
C ILE A 100 -3.02 18.03 -22.51
N GLN A 101 -1.99 18.46 -23.24
CA GLN A 101 -0.90 19.21 -22.63
C GLN A 101 -1.40 20.61 -22.25
N VAL A 102 -1.17 21.00 -21.00
CA VAL A 102 -1.45 22.35 -20.48
C VAL A 102 -0.15 23.00 -20.04
N ASP A 103 -0.07 24.33 -20.16
CA ASP A 103 1.14 25.09 -19.76
C ASP A 103 1.27 25.19 -18.24
N SER A 104 0.17 25.12 -17.52
CA SER A 104 0.12 25.12 -16.05
C SER A 104 -1.10 24.36 -15.54
N LEU A 105 -0.98 23.77 -14.34
CA LEU A 105 -2.12 23.20 -13.63
C LEU A 105 -2.87 24.34 -12.92
N ASP A 106 -4.17 24.47 -13.18
CA ASP A 106 -5.04 25.33 -12.39
C ASP A 106 -5.39 24.59 -11.08
N ALA A 107 -4.72 24.98 -10.01
CA ALA A 107 -4.89 24.37 -8.69
C ALA A 107 -5.71 25.23 -7.72
N ASP A 108 -6.12 26.45 -8.10
CA ASP A 108 -6.73 27.43 -7.19
C ASP A 108 -8.08 26.97 -6.60
N GLN A 109 -8.82 26.13 -7.30
CA GLN A 109 -10.09 25.55 -6.85
C GLN A 109 -10.05 24.02 -6.74
N ALA A 110 -8.88 23.44 -6.88
CA ALA A 110 -8.72 21.99 -6.90
C ALA A 110 -9.02 21.35 -5.54
N ARG A 111 -9.71 20.22 -5.58
CA ARG A 111 -9.91 19.35 -4.43
C ARG A 111 -8.78 18.33 -4.40
N VAL A 112 -8.03 18.30 -3.31
CA VAL A 112 -6.85 17.44 -3.19
C VAL A 112 -7.09 16.40 -2.10
N VAL A 113 -6.92 15.13 -2.43
CA VAL A 113 -7.00 14.03 -1.47
C VAL A 113 -5.59 13.54 -1.11
N PHE A 114 -5.41 13.15 0.14
CA PHE A 114 -4.16 12.54 0.61
C PHE A 114 -4.45 11.40 1.61
N PRO A 115 -3.61 10.35 1.67
CA PRO A 115 -3.76 9.26 2.62
C PRO A 115 -3.19 9.63 3.98
N GLY A 116 -3.81 9.13 5.04
CA GLY A 116 -3.38 9.31 6.42
C GLY A 116 -4.38 10.09 7.23
N THR A 117 -3.88 11.05 8.00
CA THR A 117 -4.67 11.90 8.88
C THR A 117 -4.03 13.28 8.93
N GLU A 118 -4.66 14.21 9.61
CA GLU A 118 -4.07 15.52 9.90
C GLU A 118 -2.70 15.37 10.58
N GLY A 119 -1.70 16.12 10.13
CA GLY A 119 -0.31 16.02 10.57
C GLY A 119 0.53 14.96 9.84
N ALA A 120 -0.03 14.20 8.91
CA ALA A 120 0.71 13.21 8.12
C ALA A 120 1.72 13.86 7.15
N TYR A 121 2.77 13.12 6.77
CA TYR A 121 3.72 13.58 5.75
C TYR A 121 3.06 13.83 4.38
N SER A 122 2.01 13.09 4.04
CA SER A 122 1.23 13.31 2.84
C SER A 122 0.51 14.65 2.87
N GLU A 123 0.00 15.08 4.04
CA GLU A 123 -0.54 16.42 4.22
C GLU A 123 0.53 17.52 4.05
N ALA A 124 1.71 17.31 4.66
CA ALA A 124 2.82 18.24 4.50
C ALA A 124 3.28 18.34 3.03
N ALA A 125 3.26 17.23 2.29
CA ALA A 125 3.54 17.22 0.86
C ALA A 125 2.47 17.98 0.07
N MET A 126 1.20 17.77 0.40
CA MET A 126 0.06 18.46 -0.19
C MET A 126 0.17 19.97 0.03
N LYS A 127 0.36 20.41 1.26
CA LYS A 127 0.52 21.85 1.60
C LYS A 127 1.71 22.47 0.89
N ARG A 128 2.82 21.74 0.79
CA ARG A 128 4.02 22.21 0.09
C ARG A 128 3.79 22.41 -1.41
N TYR A 129 3.01 21.56 -2.04
CA TYR A 129 2.79 21.59 -3.50
C TYR A 129 1.63 22.50 -3.89
N PHE A 130 0.49 22.42 -3.19
CA PHE A 130 -0.74 23.15 -3.50
C PHE A 130 -0.97 24.39 -2.63
N GLY A 131 -0.19 24.58 -1.57
CA GLY A 131 -0.34 25.70 -0.63
C GLY A 131 -1.13 25.33 0.63
N GLU A 132 -0.96 26.17 1.67
CA GLU A 132 -1.54 25.92 3.01
C GLU A 132 -3.09 25.95 3.03
N ASN A 133 -3.72 26.71 2.13
CA ASN A 133 -5.16 26.90 2.09
C ASN A 133 -5.87 26.06 1.03
N CYS A 134 -5.20 25.03 0.50
CA CYS A 134 -5.75 24.15 -0.49
C CYS A 134 -7.01 23.43 0.04
N ASN A 135 -8.03 23.32 -0.79
CA ASN A 135 -9.23 22.55 -0.47
C ASN A 135 -8.88 21.05 -0.48
N SER A 136 -8.75 20.46 0.69
CA SER A 136 -8.23 19.10 0.83
C SER A 136 -9.00 18.28 1.85
N PHE A 137 -8.95 16.96 1.68
CA PHE A 137 -9.46 15.99 2.64
C PHE A 137 -8.55 14.76 2.67
N TYR A 138 -8.63 14.00 3.75
CA TYR A 138 -7.83 12.79 3.90
C TYR A 138 -8.67 11.51 3.80
N VAL A 139 -7.98 10.44 3.43
CA VAL A 139 -8.51 9.08 3.35
C VAL A 139 -7.56 8.11 4.06
N ARG A 140 -7.99 6.89 4.32
CA ARG A 140 -7.19 5.94 5.11
C ARG A 140 -6.16 5.18 4.29
N THR A 141 -6.46 4.90 3.02
CA THR A 141 -5.64 4.06 2.15
C THR A 141 -5.26 4.78 0.87
N PHE A 142 -4.21 4.33 0.20
CA PHE A 142 -3.82 4.84 -1.11
C PHE A 142 -4.90 4.54 -2.16
N ARG A 143 -5.55 3.39 -2.04
CA ARG A 143 -6.66 3.00 -2.91
C ARG A 143 -7.83 3.97 -2.81
N GLU A 144 -8.27 4.31 -1.61
CA GLU A 144 -9.35 5.28 -1.42
C GLU A 144 -9.02 6.65 -2.05
N ALA A 145 -7.73 7.04 -2.07
CA ALA A 145 -7.31 8.27 -2.73
C ALA A 145 -7.44 8.17 -4.26
N MET A 146 -7.07 7.04 -4.84
CA MET A 146 -7.25 6.79 -6.29
C MET A 146 -8.73 6.72 -6.67
N GLU A 147 -9.55 6.07 -5.85
CA GLU A 147 -11.01 6.00 -6.01
C GLU A 147 -11.66 7.37 -5.96
N ALA A 148 -11.20 8.24 -5.04
CA ALA A 148 -11.71 9.61 -4.94
C ALA A 148 -11.48 10.43 -6.22
N ILE A 149 -10.40 10.18 -6.96
CA ILE A 149 -10.17 10.79 -8.28
C ILE A 149 -11.13 10.18 -9.32
N GLU A 150 -11.23 8.85 -9.38
CA GLU A 150 -12.09 8.17 -10.36
C GLU A 150 -13.56 8.54 -10.18
N ASP A 151 -14.02 8.69 -8.93
CA ASP A 151 -15.39 9.08 -8.59
C ASP A 151 -15.64 10.60 -8.76
N GLY A 152 -14.60 11.38 -9.11
CA GLY A 152 -14.67 12.82 -9.24
C GLY A 152 -14.86 13.57 -7.92
N ALA A 153 -14.57 12.94 -6.79
CA ALA A 153 -14.59 13.58 -5.46
C ALA A 153 -13.34 14.44 -5.23
N ALA A 154 -12.21 14.09 -5.86
CA ALA A 154 -10.97 14.84 -5.87
C ALA A 154 -10.49 15.08 -7.31
N ASP A 155 -9.75 16.18 -7.51
CA ASP A 155 -9.11 16.52 -8.78
C ASP A 155 -7.66 16.06 -8.81
N PHE A 156 -7.00 16.03 -7.64
CA PHE A 156 -5.63 15.55 -7.46
C PHE A 156 -5.51 14.66 -6.21
N ALA A 157 -4.56 13.73 -6.25
CA ALA A 157 -4.12 12.96 -5.08
C ALA A 157 -2.63 13.19 -4.82
N VAL A 158 -2.24 13.34 -3.57
CA VAL A 158 -0.84 13.40 -3.15
C VAL A 158 -0.49 12.08 -2.47
N LEU A 159 0.31 11.28 -3.12
CA LEU A 159 0.60 9.91 -2.76
C LEU A 159 2.11 9.66 -2.65
N PRO A 160 2.58 8.89 -1.65
CA PRO A 160 3.99 8.56 -1.53
C PRO A 160 4.38 7.52 -2.58
N ILE A 161 5.44 7.77 -3.35
CA ILE A 161 5.94 6.83 -4.36
C ILE A 161 7.21 6.11 -3.89
N GLU A 162 8.04 6.79 -3.12
CA GLU A 162 9.32 6.27 -2.66
C GLU A 162 9.71 6.89 -1.31
N ASN A 163 10.47 6.12 -0.54
CA ASN A 163 11.15 6.58 0.66
C ASN A 163 12.63 6.24 0.56
N SER A 164 13.52 7.22 0.79
CA SER A 164 14.97 7.07 0.61
C SER A 164 15.61 5.97 1.48
N THR A 165 14.94 5.53 2.55
CA THR A 165 15.43 4.47 3.44
C THR A 165 14.68 3.15 3.25
N ALA A 166 13.36 3.22 3.04
CA ALA A 166 12.52 2.04 2.90
C ALA A 166 12.34 1.58 1.43
N GLY A 167 12.76 2.41 0.46
CA GLY A 167 12.62 2.12 -0.97
C GLY A 167 11.25 2.48 -1.53
N ALA A 168 10.91 1.83 -2.61
CA ALA A 168 9.66 2.03 -3.34
C ALA A 168 8.44 1.61 -2.50
N VAL A 169 7.32 2.31 -2.72
CA VAL A 169 6.02 1.93 -2.16
C VAL A 169 5.31 1.03 -3.17
N ASP A 170 5.53 -0.29 -3.08
CA ASP A 170 5.07 -1.27 -4.08
C ASP A 170 3.57 -1.18 -4.38
N GLU A 171 2.75 -0.98 -3.35
CA GLU A 171 1.31 -0.79 -3.49
C GLU A 171 0.96 0.35 -4.47
N MET A 172 1.76 1.42 -4.47
CA MET A 172 1.52 2.56 -5.37
C MET A 172 1.74 2.20 -6.84
N TYR A 173 2.75 1.40 -7.14
CA TYR A 173 2.99 0.96 -8.52
C TYR A 173 1.84 0.08 -9.02
N ASP A 174 1.29 -0.77 -8.17
CA ASP A 174 0.12 -1.57 -8.51
C ASP A 174 -1.12 -0.70 -8.78
N LEU A 175 -1.35 0.31 -7.95
CA LEU A 175 -2.45 1.24 -8.12
C LEU A 175 -2.30 2.12 -9.36
N LEU A 176 -1.08 2.56 -9.69
CA LEU A 176 -0.84 3.33 -10.93
C LEU A 176 -1.09 2.52 -12.20
N VAL A 177 -0.96 1.20 -12.13
CA VAL A 177 -1.32 0.30 -13.26
C VAL A 177 -2.83 0.05 -13.31
N GLU A 178 -3.48 0.03 -12.16
CA GLU A 178 -4.90 -0.28 -12.02
C GLU A 178 -5.83 0.90 -12.37
N PHE A 179 -5.42 2.12 -11.99
CA PHE A 179 -6.17 3.35 -12.19
C PHE A 179 -5.58 4.16 -13.35
N GLU A 180 -6.44 4.67 -14.23
CA GLU A 180 -6.06 5.48 -15.41
C GLU A 180 -5.74 6.94 -15.01
N ASN A 181 -4.83 7.12 -14.03
CA ASN A 181 -4.43 8.43 -13.54
C ASN A 181 -3.06 8.86 -14.11
N TYR A 182 -2.81 10.16 -14.15
CA TYR A 182 -1.55 10.74 -14.62
C TYR A 182 -0.75 11.32 -13.47
N ILE A 183 0.57 11.11 -13.49
CA ILE A 183 1.49 11.81 -12.61
C ILE A 183 1.73 13.20 -13.22
N VAL A 184 1.33 14.23 -12.51
CA VAL A 184 1.38 15.63 -12.96
C VAL A 184 2.41 16.48 -12.23
N GLY A 185 3.05 15.92 -11.21
CA GLY A 185 4.10 16.60 -10.46
C GLY A 185 4.69 15.74 -9.37
N GLU A 186 5.78 16.23 -8.77
CA GLU A 186 6.46 15.58 -7.65
C GLU A 186 6.86 16.59 -6.58
N THR A 187 6.95 16.14 -5.35
CA THR A 187 7.53 16.89 -4.24
C THR A 187 8.26 15.96 -3.29
N VAL A 188 9.29 16.47 -2.62
CA VAL A 188 10.09 15.70 -1.66
C VAL A 188 9.93 16.32 -0.28
N ILE A 189 9.48 15.51 0.68
CA ILE A 189 9.31 15.94 2.09
C ILE A 189 10.38 15.28 2.95
N PRO A 190 11.18 16.04 3.71
CA PRO A 190 12.13 15.49 4.66
C PRO A 190 11.40 14.84 5.83
N ILE A 191 11.65 13.55 6.06
CA ILE A 191 11.13 12.83 7.21
C ILE A 191 12.03 13.13 8.41
N ARG A 192 11.45 13.68 9.48
CA ARG A 192 12.14 13.99 10.74
C ARG A 192 11.40 13.30 11.88
N HIS A 193 11.95 12.19 12.33
CA HIS A 193 11.40 11.49 13.49
C HIS A 193 11.73 12.24 14.78
N THR A 194 10.80 12.21 15.71
CA THR A 194 10.95 12.79 17.05
C THR A 194 10.75 11.68 18.10
N LEU A 195 11.62 11.63 19.08
CA LEU A 195 11.42 10.79 20.25
C LEU A 195 10.50 11.54 21.21
N SER A 196 9.35 10.96 21.50
CA SER A 196 8.35 11.51 22.41
C SER A 196 8.31 10.69 23.71
N GLY A 197 8.00 11.35 24.82
CA GLY A 197 7.88 10.73 26.12
C GLY A 197 6.90 11.51 27.01
N LEU A 198 6.71 11.05 28.24
CA LEU A 198 5.86 11.74 29.21
C LEU A 198 6.40 13.13 29.53
N PRO A 199 5.52 14.10 29.86
CA PRO A 199 5.95 15.43 30.25
C PRO A 199 6.95 15.38 31.42
N GLY A 200 8.09 16.05 31.25
CA GLY A 200 9.19 16.08 32.23
C GLY A 200 10.18 14.92 32.14
N ALA A 201 9.95 13.93 31.26
CA ALA A 201 10.92 12.86 31.03
C ALA A 201 12.16 13.38 30.27
N SER A 202 13.31 12.80 30.57
CA SER A 202 14.59 13.03 29.93
C SER A 202 15.09 11.77 29.20
N LEU A 203 16.11 11.90 28.36
CA LEU A 203 16.72 10.74 27.70
C LEU A 203 17.27 9.68 28.67
N LYS A 204 17.57 10.07 29.91
CA LYS A 204 18.08 9.16 30.95
C LYS A 204 16.97 8.26 31.52
N ASP A 205 15.71 8.66 31.35
CA ASP A 205 14.56 7.93 31.88
C ASP A 205 14.01 6.92 30.88
N VAL A 206 14.54 6.90 29.65
CA VAL A 206 14.09 5.98 28.58
C VAL A 206 14.47 4.56 28.95
N LYS A 207 13.46 3.69 29.09
CA LYS A 207 13.60 2.25 29.35
C LYS A 207 13.41 1.41 28.13
N THR A 208 12.49 1.81 27.25
CA THR A 208 12.16 1.10 26.00
C THR A 208 11.65 2.11 24.99
N VAL A 209 12.02 1.91 23.72
CA VAL A 209 11.51 2.71 22.59
C VAL A 209 10.49 1.88 21.83
N TYR A 210 9.30 2.42 21.65
CA TYR A 210 8.20 1.79 20.93
C TYR A 210 7.98 2.50 19.61
N SER A 211 7.96 1.78 18.49
CA SER A 211 7.61 2.35 17.20
C SER A 211 7.31 1.27 16.15
N LYS A 212 6.86 1.71 14.97
CA LYS A 212 6.73 0.83 13.79
C LYS A 212 8.11 0.43 13.28
N GLY A 213 8.21 -0.76 12.69
CA GLY A 213 9.48 -1.27 12.14
C GLY A 213 10.19 -0.32 11.20
N VAL A 214 9.44 0.31 10.27
CA VAL A 214 10.01 1.29 9.32
C VAL A 214 10.63 2.49 10.05
N ALA A 215 9.98 3.04 11.07
CA ALA A 215 10.50 4.17 11.83
C ALA A 215 11.75 3.79 12.65
N LEU A 216 11.78 2.58 13.24
CA LEU A 216 12.96 2.06 13.93
C LEU A 216 14.15 1.89 12.97
N MET A 217 13.91 1.37 11.77
CA MET A 217 14.92 1.24 10.73
C MET A 217 15.46 2.60 10.29
N GLN A 218 14.59 3.58 10.08
CA GLN A 218 14.96 4.94 9.68
C GLN A 218 15.75 5.70 10.77
N THR A 219 15.60 5.32 12.03
CA THR A 219 16.27 5.92 13.19
C THR A 219 17.39 5.05 13.77
N SER A 220 17.78 3.97 13.09
CA SER A 220 18.73 2.97 13.60
C SER A 220 20.05 3.61 14.10
N ARG A 221 20.65 4.53 13.35
CA ARG A 221 21.89 5.22 13.77
C ARG A 221 21.76 5.93 15.11
N PHE A 222 20.61 6.55 15.37
CA PHE A 222 20.35 7.18 16.66
C PHE A 222 20.14 6.14 17.77
N LEU A 223 19.39 5.09 17.48
CA LEU A 223 19.13 4.00 18.44
C LEU A 223 20.41 3.22 18.75
N ASP A 224 21.27 2.97 17.78
CA ASP A 224 22.56 2.31 17.97
C ASP A 224 23.49 3.10 18.90
N SER A 225 23.41 4.43 18.88
CA SER A 225 24.17 5.28 19.83
C SER A 225 23.61 5.21 21.26
N HIS A 226 22.46 4.56 21.46
CA HIS A 226 21.79 4.32 22.73
C HIS A 226 21.48 2.82 22.92
N SER A 227 22.51 1.99 22.77
CA SER A 227 22.41 0.51 22.76
C SER A 227 21.81 -0.12 24.03
N ASN A 228 21.69 0.64 25.09
CA ASN A 228 21.01 0.25 26.33
C ASN A 228 19.49 0.43 26.30
N TRP A 229 18.92 0.95 25.21
CA TRP A 229 17.47 1.09 25.04
C TRP A 229 16.91 -0.10 24.25
N PRO A 230 16.18 -1.00 24.88
CA PRO A 230 15.42 -2.01 24.14
C PRO A 230 14.43 -1.35 23.17
N VAL A 231 14.27 -1.93 21.99
CA VAL A 231 13.25 -1.50 21.04
C VAL A 231 12.12 -2.53 21.00
N SER A 232 10.89 -2.05 20.94
CA SER A 232 9.70 -2.88 20.81
C SER A 232 8.92 -2.46 19.57
N TYR A 233 8.55 -3.45 18.77
CA TYR A 233 7.73 -3.24 17.59
C TYR A 233 6.27 -3.10 18.01
N THR A 234 5.66 -1.98 17.63
CA THR A 234 4.25 -1.75 17.87
C THR A 234 3.53 -1.43 16.59
N HIS A 235 2.27 -1.80 16.50
CA HIS A 235 1.35 -1.34 15.46
C HIS A 235 0.70 0.00 15.84
N LEU A 236 1.45 0.89 16.53
CA LEU A 236 0.95 2.20 16.92
C LEU A 236 0.51 2.97 15.67
N ARG A 237 -0.73 3.39 15.65
CA ARG A 237 -1.23 4.37 14.69
C ARG A 237 -0.72 5.74 15.12
N ALA A 238 -0.60 6.67 14.17
CA ALA A 238 -0.01 8.01 14.38
C ALA A 238 -0.68 8.86 15.48
N HIS A 239 -1.78 8.38 16.09
CA HIS A 239 -2.57 9.07 17.10
C HIS A 239 -2.71 8.30 18.42
N GLU A 240 -2.03 7.19 18.62
CA GLU A 240 -2.03 6.54 19.92
C GLU A 240 -1.04 7.28 20.81
N THR A 241 -1.59 8.15 21.66
CA THR A 241 -0.83 8.82 22.72
C THR A 241 -0.49 7.84 23.84
N PRO A 242 0.56 8.09 24.67
CA PRO A 242 0.93 7.23 25.81
C PRO A 242 -0.19 6.99 26.82
N GLU A 243 -1.28 7.73 26.75
CA GLU A 243 -2.46 7.59 27.62
C GLU A 243 -3.33 6.36 27.30
N HIS A 244 -3.08 5.69 26.16
CA HIS A 244 -3.79 4.49 25.72
C HIS A 244 -2.95 3.21 25.79
N LEU A 245 -1.75 3.28 26.39
CA LEU A 245 -0.89 2.17 26.75
C LEU A 245 -0.87 1.97 28.26
#